data_9270a7fbe27e13f3832111d3e3d3cb23
#
_entry.id   9270a7fbe27e13f3832111d3e3d3cb23
#
_cell.length_a   1.000
_cell.length_b   1.000
_cell.length_c   1.000
_cell.angle_alpha   90.00
_cell.angle_beta   90.00
_cell.angle_gamma   90.00
#
_symmetry.space_group_name_H-M   'P 1'
#
loop_
_entity.id
_entity.type
_entity.pdbx_description
1 polymer ?
#
loop_
_entity_poly.entity_id
_entity_poly.type
_entity_poly.pdbx_seq_one_letter_code
_entity_poly.pdbx_strand_id
1 'polypeptide(L)'
;MASLKELCIFSRNVTIFLSKSRTQVSVFFTLFFFTLTLLIFIIFFSSPSAVTTKILASRLHSHSFSSIHEFDFVPVSDTHTTSSTVSAPTNFPTSSWIFNVTIQEDDKSCDIFDGEWVQDNDLHPLYKPGSCPFIDNSFNCFKNGRRDTEYLRLKWTPHGCEIPRFDGLKMLKMLKGKRLVFVGDSLNRNMWESLVCALRNSLIDKNRVNEVSGHRQFRSQGFYSFKFKDFKCSIDFIKSPFLVQEWRFLDKAGARRETLRLDTIHGSLTKYHDADIIIFNTGHWWTHQKTQKVNNYFQEGNHVYNRLEVADAYTKALKTWANWVDTTINSTRTRVFFRGYSASHFKGGQWNSGGNCDGETKPIINETQLGPYPWMMRVLESVISEMKTPVVYLNITKMTDYRKEGHPSIFREAKSKRRPGMFQDCSHWCLPGVPDSWNQLLYATLLQSQQKFSHPK
;
A
#
# COMPACT_ATOMS: atom_id res chain seq x y z
N MET A 1 38.09 -44.15 -39.05
CA MET A 1 37.91 -42.74 -39.51
C MET A 1 36.67 -42.71 -40.41
N ALA A 2 35.53 -42.38 -39.82
CA ALA A 2 34.29 -42.11 -40.58
C ALA A 2 34.44 -40.76 -41.28
N SER A 3 34.18 -40.75 -42.57
CA SER A 3 34.40 -39.63 -43.46
C SER A 3 33.44 -38.45 -43.11
N LEU A 4 33.96 -37.22 -43.13
CA LEU A 4 33.20 -35.98 -42.97
C LEU A 4 31.94 -35.91 -43.87
N LYS A 5 31.86 -36.67 -44.95
CA LYS A 5 30.71 -36.76 -45.84
C LYS A 5 29.50 -37.45 -45.20
N GLU A 6 29.67 -38.42 -44.33
CA GLU A 6 28.56 -39.10 -43.67
C GLU A 6 27.92 -38.22 -42.57
N LEU A 7 28.70 -37.40 -41.87
CA LEU A 7 28.18 -36.44 -40.91
C LEU A 7 27.30 -35.33 -41.55
N CYS A 8 27.69 -34.86 -42.76
CA CYS A 8 26.91 -33.88 -43.52
C CYS A 8 25.57 -34.46 -44.03
N ILE A 9 25.52 -35.74 -44.41
CA ILE A 9 24.30 -36.38 -44.88
C ILE A 9 23.33 -36.59 -43.70
N PHE A 10 23.86 -36.99 -42.53
CA PHE A 10 23.02 -37.16 -41.32
C PHE A 10 22.45 -35.80 -40.82
N SER A 11 23.25 -34.74 -40.81
CA SER A 11 22.78 -33.37 -40.45
C SER A 11 21.72 -32.88 -41.40
N ARG A 12 21.83 -33.11 -42.71
CA ARG A 12 20.86 -32.69 -43.72
C ARG A 12 19.54 -33.44 -43.62
N ASN A 13 19.57 -34.75 -43.32
CA ASN A 13 18.36 -35.57 -43.16
C ASN A 13 17.61 -35.22 -41.86
N VAL A 14 18.30 -34.92 -40.76
CA VAL A 14 17.69 -34.47 -39.49
C VAL A 14 17.02 -33.10 -39.67
N THR A 15 17.65 -32.18 -40.40
CA THR A 15 17.06 -30.85 -40.67
C THR A 15 15.82 -30.92 -41.55
N ILE A 16 15.81 -31.84 -42.56
CA ILE A 16 14.62 -32.06 -43.41
C ILE A 16 13.50 -32.73 -42.62
N PHE A 17 13.81 -33.65 -41.70
CA PHE A 17 12.80 -34.33 -40.87
C PHE A 17 12.16 -33.36 -39.86
N LEU A 18 12.94 -32.48 -39.21
CA LEU A 18 12.47 -31.44 -38.31
C LEU A 18 11.66 -30.32 -39.03
N SER A 19 12.02 -30.00 -40.27
CA SER A 19 11.26 -29.04 -41.11
C SER A 19 9.89 -29.64 -41.53
N LYS A 20 9.85 -30.92 -41.89
CA LYS A 20 8.60 -31.61 -42.28
C LYS A 20 7.63 -31.81 -41.10
N SER A 21 8.15 -32.02 -39.90
CA SER A 21 7.35 -32.11 -38.68
C SER A 21 6.71 -30.74 -38.31
N ARG A 22 7.46 -29.63 -38.45
CA ARG A 22 6.92 -28.30 -38.15
C ARG A 22 5.81 -27.86 -39.10
N THR A 23 5.90 -28.20 -40.39
CA THR A 23 4.84 -27.89 -41.36
C THR A 23 3.57 -28.71 -41.14
N GLN A 24 3.68 -29.98 -40.79
CA GLN A 24 2.50 -30.77 -40.45
C GLN A 24 1.77 -30.30 -39.18
N VAL A 25 2.52 -29.93 -38.13
CA VAL A 25 1.94 -29.38 -36.89
C VAL A 25 1.27 -28.04 -37.16
N SER A 26 1.87 -27.18 -38.00
CA SER A 26 1.27 -25.89 -38.38
C SER A 26 -0.01 -26.06 -39.18
N VAL A 27 -0.07 -27.00 -40.10
CA VAL A 27 -1.28 -27.28 -40.88
C VAL A 27 -2.40 -27.88 -40.01
N PHE A 28 -2.07 -28.75 -39.04
CA PHE A 28 -3.05 -29.23 -38.06
C PHE A 28 -3.63 -28.11 -37.18
N PHE A 29 -2.81 -27.22 -36.70
CA PHE A 29 -3.28 -26.08 -35.91
C PHE A 29 -4.16 -25.13 -36.71
N THR A 30 -3.81 -24.81 -37.97
CA THR A 30 -4.65 -23.96 -38.82
C THR A 30 -5.97 -24.61 -39.19
N LEU A 31 -5.99 -25.90 -39.51
CA LEU A 31 -7.23 -26.66 -39.74
C LEU A 31 -8.11 -26.71 -38.48
N PHE A 32 -7.53 -26.95 -37.31
CA PHE A 32 -8.26 -27.00 -36.03
C PHE A 32 -8.89 -25.62 -35.71
N PHE A 33 -8.17 -24.54 -35.89
CA PHE A 33 -8.74 -23.19 -35.68
C PHE A 33 -9.82 -22.86 -36.70
N PHE A 34 -9.67 -23.29 -37.95
CA PHE A 34 -10.68 -23.04 -38.98
C PHE A 34 -11.97 -23.85 -38.75
N THR A 35 -11.85 -25.09 -38.30
CA THR A 35 -13.03 -25.92 -37.92
C THR A 35 -13.71 -25.39 -36.66
N LEU A 36 -12.95 -24.89 -35.66
CA LEU A 36 -13.50 -24.31 -34.45
C LEU A 36 -14.25 -23.01 -34.74
N THR A 37 -13.71 -22.14 -35.60
CA THR A 37 -14.40 -20.89 -36.01
C THR A 37 -15.65 -21.18 -36.82
N LEU A 38 -15.63 -22.20 -37.70
CA LEU A 38 -16.81 -22.60 -38.47
C LEU A 38 -17.91 -23.18 -37.57
N LEU A 39 -17.55 -23.96 -36.56
CA LEU A 39 -18.47 -24.50 -35.55
C LEU A 39 -19.11 -23.36 -34.71
N ILE A 40 -18.34 -22.37 -34.29
CA ILE A 40 -18.84 -21.20 -33.57
C ILE A 40 -19.80 -20.41 -34.48
N PHE A 41 -19.46 -20.24 -35.75
CA PHE A 41 -20.32 -19.56 -36.70
C PHE A 41 -21.65 -20.30 -36.91
N ILE A 42 -21.62 -21.63 -37.06
CA ILE A 42 -22.83 -22.46 -37.18
C ILE A 42 -23.69 -22.37 -35.92
N ILE A 43 -23.11 -22.40 -34.72
CA ILE A 43 -23.84 -22.28 -33.45
C ILE A 43 -24.50 -20.89 -33.33
N PHE A 44 -23.84 -19.81 -33.76
CA PHE A 44 -24.41 -18.48 -33.69
C PHE A 44 -25.46 -18.19 -34.77
N PHE A 45 -25.36 -18.78 -35.95
CA PHE A 45 -26.27 -18.52 -37.06
C PHE A 45 -27.32 -19.61 -37.30
N SER A 46 -27.27 -20.77 -36.63
CA SER A 46 -28.25 -21.82 -36.75
C SER A 46 -29.31 -21.83 -35.64
N SER A 47 -29.40 -20.78 -34.83
CA SER A 47 -30.52 -20.60 -33.90
C SER A 47 -31.76 -20.21 -34.68
N PRO A 48 -32.86 -21.01 -34.69
CA PRO A 48 -34.09 -20.60 -35.38
C PRO A 48 -34.73 -19.44 -34.64
N SER A 49 -34.89 -18.35 -35.36
CA SER A 49 -35.73 -17.23 -34.95
C SER A 49 -37.16 -17.69 -34.81
N ALA A 50 -37.70 -17.65 -33.62
CA ALA A 50 -39.12 -17.41 -33.40
C ALA A 50 -39.39 -17.33 -31.88
N VAL A 51 -39.53 -16.14 -31.36
CA VAL A 51 -40.75 -15.75 -30.65
C VAL A 51 -40.83 -14.23 -30.65
N THR A 52 -41.67 -13.70 -31.50
CA THR A 52 -42.14 -12.32 -31.50
C THR A 52 -42.99 -12.11 -30.27
N THR A 53 -42.48 -11.45 -29.25
CA THR A 53 -43.30 -10.87 -28.20
C THR A 53 -43.36 -9.37 -28.41
N LYS A 54 -44.45 -8.92 -29.00
CA LYS A 54 -44.90 -7.53 -28.96
C LYS A 54 -45.08 -7.12 -27.50
N ILE A 55 -44.18 -6.30 -27.00
CA ILE A 55 -44.46 -5.53 -25.79
C ILE A 55 -44.81 -4.12 -26.24
N LEU A 56 -46.05 -3.79 -25.96
CA LEU A 56 -46.72 -2.51 -26.09
C LEU A 56 -45.84 -1.41 -25.48
N ALA A 57 -45.49 -0.42 -26.28
CA ALA A 57 -44.98 0.85 -25.78
C ALA A 57 -46.12 1.60 -25.11
N SER A 58 -46.23 1.54 -23.81
CA SER A 58 -47.00 2.50 -23.04
C SER A 58 -46.06 3.64 -22.61
N ARG A 59 -46.35 4.81 -23.15
CA ARG A 59 -45.87 6.10 -22.62
C ARG A 59 -46.11 6.14 -21.12
N LEU A 60 -45.06 6.34 -20.36
CA LEU A 60 -45.16 6.88 -19.01
C LEU A 60 -44.24 8.09 -18.90
N HIS A 61 -44.90 9.14 -18.52
CA HIS A 61 -44.43 10.48 -18.20
C HIS A 61 -43.22 10.48 -17.28
N SER A 62 -42.32 11.39 -17.60
CA SER A 62 -41.35 11.95 -16.69
C SER A 62 -41.95 12.35 -15.36
N HIS A 63 -41.64 11.65 -14.29
CA HIS A 63 -41.66 12.19 -12.95
C HIS A 63 -40.21 12.19 -12.41
N SER A 64 -39.71 13.40 -12.36
CA SER A 64 -38.61 13.82 -11.53
C SER A 64 -38.85 13.38 -10.09
N PHE A 65 -37.99 12.51 -9.56
CA PHE A 65 -37.87 12.31 -8.12
C PHE A 65 -36.46 12.75 -7.71
N SER A 66 -36.38 14.03 -7.40
CA SER A 66 -35.37 14.58 -6.53
C SER A 66 -35.78 14.26 -5.08
N SER A 67 -35.01 13.48 -4.39
CA SER A 67 -34.94 13.53 -2.94
C SER A 67 -33.54 13.17 -2.48
N ILE A 68 -32.75 14.20 -2.42
CA ILE A 68 -31.56 14.30 -1.62
C ILE A 68 -32.03 14.42 -0.19
N HIS A 69 -31.78 13.43 0.65
CA HIS A 69 -31.78 13.63 2.09
C HIS A 69 -30.41 14.18 2.49
N GLU A 70 -30.36 15.47 2.48
CA GLU A 70 -29.40 16.31 3.18
C GLU A 70 -29.67 16.17 4.67
N PHE A 71 -28.71 15.67 5.43
CA PHE A 71 -28.78 15.73 6.88
C PHE A 71 -28.34 17.14 7.28
N ASP A 72 -29.34 17.99 7.50
CA ASP A 72 -29.21 19.31 8.10
C ASP A 72 -28.68 19.18 9.53
N PHE A 73 -27.55 19.84 9.79
CA PHE A 73 -27.15 20.22 11.13
C PHE A 73 -28.14 21.28 11.64
N VAL A 74 -28.93 20.92 12.61
CA VAL A 74 -29.73 21.86 13.37
C VAL A 74 -28.83 22.53 14.41
N PRO A 75 -28.67 23.86 14.39
CA PRO A 75 -28.02 24.56 15.48
C PRO A 75 -29.01 24.64 16.66
N VAL A 76 -28.62 24.09 17.79
CA VAL A 76 -29.34 24.29 19.05
C VAL A 76 -29.07 25.69 19.54
N SER A 77 -30.11 26.52 19.59
CA SER A 77 -30.12 27.85 20.16
C SER A 77 -29.91 27.80 21.67
N ASP A 78 -29.07 28.68 22.17
CA ASP A 78 -28.80 28.98 23.57
C ASP A 78 -30.10 29.28 24.35
N THR A 79 -30.30 28.56 25.43
CA THR A 79 -31.04 29.06 26.59
C THR A 79 -30.19 28.89 27.84
N HIS A 80 -29.93 30.02 28.47
CA HIS A 80 -29.26 30.18 29.74
C HIS A 80 -29.76 29.22 30.81
N THR A 81 -28.87 28.54 31.52
CA THR A 81 -28.94 28.49 33.00
C THR A 81 -27.66 27.96 33.63
N THR A 82 -27.12 28.79 34.53
CA THR A 82 -26.31 28.54 35.74
C THR A 82 -25.08 27.65 35.67
N SER A 83 -23.96 28.35 35.93
CA SER A 83 -22.63 27.87 36.29
C SER A 83 -22.63 26.78 37.36
N SER A 84 -22.03 25.64 37.02
CA SER A 84 -21.27 24.84 37.96
C SER A 84 -19.99 24.40 37.26
N THR A 85 -18.88 24.93 37.74
CA THR A 85 -17.53 24.59 37.37
C THR A 85 -17.26 23.13 37.73
N VAL A 86 -17.32 22.24 36.76
CA VAL A 86 -16.72 20.92 36.87
C VAL A 86 -15.39 20.98 36.12
N SER A 87 -14.32 21.10 36.88
CA SER A 87 -12.96 20.91 36.43
C SER A 87 -12.81 19.56 35.76
N ALA A 88 -12.47 19.52 34.49
CA ALA A 88 -12.06 18.31 33.79
C ALA A 88 -10.87 17.67 34.51
N PRO A 89 -10.85 16.36 34.73
CA PRO A 89 -9.68 15.70 35.26
C PRO A 89 -8.62 15.62 34.16
N THR A 90 -7.65 16.52 34.25
CA THR A 90 -6.36 16.42 33.57
C THR A 90 -5.49 15.42 34.30
N ASN A 91 -5.68 14.14 34.07
CA ASN A 91 -4.68 13.11 34.36
C ASN A 91 -5.10 11.83 33.64
N PHE A 92 -4.77 11.75 32.34
CA PHE A 92 -4.61 10.44 31.72
C PHE A 92 -3.25 9.89 32.21
N PRO A 93 -3.18 8.67 32.74
CA PRO A 93 -1.92 8.05 33.02
C PRO A 93 -1.20 7.87 31.68
N THR A 94 -0.09 8.57 31.51
CA THR A 94 0.89 8.31 30.47
C THR A 94 1.43 6.89 30.69
N SER A 95 0.73 5.89 30.15
CA SER A 95 1.26 4.54 30.09
C SER A 95 2.45 4.56 29.12
N SER A 96 3.61 4.31 29.68
CA SER A 96 4.96 4.44 29.14
C SER A 96 5.32 3.49 27.96
N TRP A 97 4.36 3.01 27.19
CA TRP A 97 4.56 1.98 26.17
C TRP A 97 4.42 2.46 24.72
N ILE A 98 3.90 3.67 24.49
CA ILE A 98 4.07 4.33 23.22
C ILE A 98 5.49 4.87 23.22
N PHE A 99 6.41 4.20 22.55
CA PHE A 99 7.73 4.76 22.28
C PHE A 99 7.53 5.98 21.38
N ASN A 100 7.26 7.13 21.98
CA ASN A 100 7.51 8.40 21.32
C ASN A 100 9.00 8.41 20.99
N VAL A 101 9.31 8.45 19.72
CA VAL A 101 10.68 8.54 19.24
C VAL A 101 11.17 9.94 19.58
N THR A 102 11.68 10.10 20.79
CA THR A 102 12.23 11.36 21.27
C THR A 102 13.74 11.35 21.10
N ILE A 103 14.24 12.28 20.31
CA ILE A 103 15.68 12.56 20.25
C ILE A 103 16.00 13.37 21.50
N GLN A 104 16.82 12.84 22.38
CA GLN A 104 17.37 13.61 23.51
C GLN A 104 18.57 14.40 23.00
N GLU A 105 18.38 15.68 22.74
CA GLU A 105 19.42 16.69 22.82
C GLU A 105 19.06 17.56 24.02
N ASP A 106 19.96 17.65 25.00
CA ASP A 106 19.87 18.49 26.21
C ASP A 106 18.48 18.59 26.86
N ASP A 107 18.04 17.50 27.52
CA ASP A 107 16.86 17.43 28.41
C ASP A 107 15.48 17.73 27.83
N LYS A 108 15.34 17.95 26.52
CA LYS A 108 14.04 18.11 25.84
C LYS A 108 13.71 16.90 24.98
N SER A 109 12.56 16.27 25.27
CA SER A 109 12.01 15.23 24.43
C SER A 109 11.38 15.84 23.17
N CYS A 110 11.81 15.47 21.98
CA CYS A 110 11.27 15.94 20.71
C CYS A 110 10.48 14.84 20.02
N ASP A 111 9.25 15.14 19.59
CA ASP A 111 8.46 14.27 18.73
C ASP A 111 8.86 14.51 17.26
N ILE A 112 9.55 13.55 16.64
CA ILE A 112 9.98 13.65 15.24
C ILE A 112 8.83 13.62 14.23
N PHE A 113 7.61 13.32 14.65
CA PHE A 113 6.41 13.27 13.82
C PHE A 113 5.59 14.57 13.88
N ASP A 114 5.92 15.48 14.81
CA ASP A 114 5.35 16.82 14.89
C ASP A 114 6.33 17.85 14.34
N GLY A 115 5.97 18.54 13.27
CA GLY A 115 6.86 19.45 12.55
C GLY A 115 6.17 20.12 11.37
N GLU A 116 6.99 20.67 10.49
CA GLU A 116 6.57 21.38 9.28
C GLU A 116 7.42 21.01 8.06
N TRP A 117 6.90 21.29 6.87
CA TRP A 117 7.66 21.16 5.64
C TRP A 117 8.35 22.48 5.29
N VAL A 118 9.68 22.42 5.18
CA VAL A 118 10.52 23.58 4.86
C VAL A 118 11.13 23.41 3.48
N GLN A 119 11.15 24.50 2.70
CA GLN A 119 11.85 24.52 1.41
C GLN A 119 13.36 24.42 1.65
N ASP A 120 14.00 23.46 1.03
CA ASP A 120 15.45 23.25 1.06
C ASP A 120 15.95 23.11 -0.39
N ASN A 121 16.56 24.17 -0.91
CA ASN A 121 17.05 24.21 -2.28
C ASN A 121 18.27 23.29 -2.51
N ASP A 122 18.99 22.95 -1.46
CA ASP A 122 20.13 22.03 -1.48
C ASP A 122 19.69 20.57 -1.25
N LEU A 123 18.40 20.34 -1.05
CA LEU A 123 17.88 19.00 -0.89
C LEU A 123 17.91 18.25 -2.21
N HIS A 124 18.64 17.16 -2.21
CA HIS A 124 18.62 16.21 -3.31
C HIS A 124 17.79 14.97 -2.94
N PRO A 125 16.96 14.46 -3.86
CA PRO A 125 16.22 13.23 -3.61
C PRO A 125 17.17 12.05 -3.38
N LEU A 126 16.75 11.07 -2.58
CA LEU A 126 17.56 9.90 -2.20
C LEU A 126 18.06 9.10 -3.42
N TYR A 127 17.41 9.24 -4.56
CA TYR A 127 17.80 8.70 -5.86
C TYR A 127 17.26 9.57 -6.99
N LYS A 128 17.97 9.61 -8.11
CA LYS A 128 17.56 10.43 -9.27
C LYS A 128 16.18 9.99 -9.80
N PRO A 129 15.24 10.92 -10.05
CA PRO A 129 13.94 10.63 -10.66
C PRO A 129 14.08 9.78 -11.93
N GLY A 130 13.27 8.72 -12.04
CA GLY A 130 13.28 7.80 -13.17
C GLY A 130 14.46 6.83 -13.25
N SER A 131 15.44 6.88 -12.32
CA SER A 131 16.67 6.04 -12.38
C SER A 131 16.52 4.67 -11.73
N CYS A 132 15.57 4.47 -10.82
CA CYS A 132 15.36 3.21 -10.15
C CYS A 132 14.47 2.28 -10.99
N PRO A 133 14.94 1.06 -11.33
CA PRO A 133 14.14 0.12 -12.11
C PRO A 133 13.07 -0.62 -11.30
N PHE A 134 13.08 -0.47 -9.97
CA PHE A 134 12.25 -1.21 -9.02
C PHE A 134 11.04 -0.42 -8.53
N ILE A 135 10.58 0.54 -9.32
CA ILE A 135 9.37 1.33 -9.03
C ILE A 135 8.24 0.83 -9.93
N ASP A 136 7.08 0.54 -9.34
CA ASP A 136 5.86 0.26 -10.09
C ASP A 136 5.55 1.41 -11.04
N ASN A 137 5.07 1.09 -12.23
CA ASN A 137 4.79 2.10 -13.25
C ASN A 137 3.82 3.19 -12.75
N SER A 138 2.87 2.85 -11.90
CA SER A 138 1.91 3.80 -11.34
C SER A 138 2.51 4.81 -10.36
N PHE A 139 3.67 4.52 -9.79
CA PHE A 139 4.39 5.41 -8.86
C PHE A 139 5.56 6.13 -9.57
N ASN A 140 5.93 5.68 -10.76
CA ASN A 140 7.04 6.25 -11.52
C ASN A 140 6.60 7.46 -12.35
N CYS A 141 6.17 8.52 -11.66
CA CYS A 141 5.60 9.71 -12.28
C CYS A 141 6.52 10.37 -13.30
N PHE A 142 7.83 10.37 -13.07
CA PHE A 142 8.83 10.96 -13.98
C PHE A 142 8.93 10.16 -15.27
N LYS A 143 8.97 8.84 -15.21
CA LYS A 143 8.93 7.99 -16.39
C LYS A 143 7.62 8.18 -17.18
N ASN A 144 6.53 8.46 -16.46
CA ASN A 144 5.23 8.74 -17.02
C ASN A 144 5.07 10.19 -17.47
N GLY A 145 6.11 11.03 -17.39
CA GLY A 145 6.16 12.37 -17.96
C GLY A 145 5.84 13.53 -17.02
N ARG A 146 5.88 13.33 -15.69
CA ARG A 146 5.89 14.42 -14.71
C ARG A 146 7.22 15.16 -14.82
N ARG A 147 7.19 16.48 -15.04
CA ARG A 147 8.39 17.31 -15.17
C ARG A 147 8.66 18.16 -13.95
N ASP A 148 7.63 18.40 -13.14
CA ASP A 148 7.73 19.17 -11.91
C ASP A 148 8.59 18.43 -10.88
N THR A 149 9.56 19.11 -10.29
CA THR A 149 10.49 18.61 -9.27
C THR A 149 10.47 19.42 -7.98
N GLU A 150 9.71 20.50 -7.92
CA GLU A 150 9.71 21.41 -6.77
C GLU A 150 9.26 20.71 -5.49
N TYR A 151 8.29 19.76 -5.60
CA TYR A 151 7.84 19.00 -4.45
C TYR A 151 8.93 18.09 -3.83
N LEU A 152 10.04 17.81 -4.53
CA LEU A 152 11.19 17.07 -4.01
C LEU A 152 12.12 17.92 -3.14
N ARG A 153 11.96 19.23 -3.16
CA ARG A 153 12.80 20.18 -2.40
C ARG A 153 12.22 20.52 -1.03
N LEU A 154 11.21 19.82 -0.59
CA LEU A 154 10.59 19.98 0.72
C LEU A 154 11.19 18.99 1.71
N LYS A 155 11.72 19.48 2.82
CA LYS A 155 12.28 18.71 3.93
C LYS A 155 11.32 18.77 5.12
N TRP A 156 11.05 17.62 5.72
CA TRP A 156 10.35 17.56 6.99
C TRP A 156 11.27 17.99 8.13
N THR A 157 10.86 18.96 8.91
CA THR A 157 11.62 19.52 10.03
C THR A 157 10.78 19.43 11.28
N PRO A 158 11.10 18.52 12.22
CA PRO A 158 10.42 18.42 13.50
C PRO A 158 10.59 19.69 14.35
N HIS A 159 9.60 19.97 15.20
CA HIS A 159 9.71 21.05 16.17
C HIS A 159 10.64 20.64 17.32
N GLY A 160 11.69 21.42 17.52
CA GLY A 160 12.59 21.29 18.68
C GLY A 160 13.73 20.27 18.56
N CYS A 161 13.90 19.61 17.42
CA CYS A 161 15.07 18.76 17.15
C CYS A 161 15.36 18.60 15.65
N GLU A 162 16.54 18.09 15.36
CA GLU A 162 16.93 17.71 14.00
C GLU A 162 16.88 16.19 13.81
N ILE A 163 16.42 15.76 12.64
CA ILE A 163 16.53 14.37 12.23
C ILE A 163 17.75 14.18 11.33
N PRO A 164 18.53 13.09 11.50
CA PRO A 164 19.68 12.81 10.67
C PRO A 164 19.27 12.66 9.20
N ARG A 165 20.07 13.19 8.30
CA ARG A 165 19.90 12.93 6.86
C ARG A 165 20.01 11.42 6.61
N PHE A 166 19.20 10.93 5.68
CA PHE A 166 19.22 9.51 5.32
C PHE A 166 20.58 9.11 4.73
N ASP A 167 21.25 8.18 5.40
CA ASP A 167 22.48 7.54 4.92
C ASP A 167 22.18 6.05 4.64
N GLY A 168 21.97 5.72 3.36
CA GLY A 168 21.60 4.36 2.97
C GLY A 168 22.73 3.35 3.20
N LEU A 169 24.01 3.75 3.13
CA LEU A 169 25.14 2.86 3.43
C LEU A 169 25.19 2.55 4.92
N LYS A 170 24.98 3.54 5.79
CA LYS A 170 24.90 3.34 7.24
C LYS A 170 23.68 2.47 7.57
N MET A 171 22.53 2.71 6.95
CA MET A 171 21.35 1.86 7.12
C MET A 171 21.61 0.41 6.70
N LEU A 172 22.25 0.18 5.56
CA LEU A 172 22.64 -1.18 5.11
C LEU A 172 23.61 -1.87 6.09
N LYS A 173 24.54 -1.11 6.69
CA LYS A 173 25.43 -1.63 7.74
C LYS A 173 24.64 -2.06 8.98
N MET A 174 23.64 -1.28 9.39
CA MET A 174 22.72 -1.62 10.52
C MET A 174 21.86 -2.85 10.22
N LEU A 175 21.49 -3.05 8.96
CA LEU A 175 20.68 -4.17 8.49
C LEU A 175 21.54 -5.41 8.13
N LYS A 176 22.86 -5.37 8.31
CA LYS A 176 23.74 -6.50 7.95
C LYS A 176 23.29 -7.79 8.64
N GLY A 177 23.06 -8.83 7.84
CA GLY A 177 22.59 -10.13 8.28
C GLY A 177 21.12 -10.17 8.69
N LYS A 178 20.37 -9.08 8.54
CA LYS A 178 19.00 -8.93 8.99
C LYS A 178 17.98 -8.98 7.86
N ARG A 179 16.75 -9.27 8.23
CA ARG A 179 15.58 -9.28 7.37
C ARG A 179 14.59 -8.21 7.83
N LEU A 180 14.30 -7.23 6.95
CA LEU A 180 13.31 -6.19 7.15
C LEU A 180 12.11 -6.47 6.25
N VAL A 181 10.90 -6.52 6.83
CA VAL A 181 9.68 -6.89 6.10
C VAL A 181 8.60 -5.83 6.27
N PHE A 182 8.06 -5.37 5.15
CA PHE A 182 6.86 -4.54 5.12
C PHE A 182 5.65 -5.45 4.91
N VAL A 183 4.65 -5.35 5.79
CA VAL A 183 3.42 -6.14 5.75
C VAL A 183 2.23 -5.19 5.71
N GLY A 184 1.39 -5.28 4.69
CA GLY A 184 0.23 -4.40 4.63
C GLY A 184 -0.33 -4.15 3.23
N ASP A 185 -0.85 -2.95 3.02
CA ASP A 185 -1.46 -2.53 1.76
C ASP A 185 -0.46 -1.89 0.78
N SER A 186 -1.01 -1.28 -0.28
CA SER A 186 -0.21 -0.67 -1.34
C SER A 186 0.57 0.58 -0.91
N LEU A 187 0.21 1.22 0.20
CA LEU A 187 0.97 2.35 0.75
C LEU A 187 2.25 1.87 1.45
N ASN A 188 2.22 0.69 2.09
CA ASN A 188 3.44 0.06 2.59
C ASN A 188 4.34 -0.39 1.43
N ARG A 189 3.75 -0.85 0.32
CA ARG A 189 4.50 -1.14 -0.90
C ARG A 189 5.16 0.12 -1.47
N ASN A 190 4.46 1.25 -1.47
CA ASN A 190 5.00 2.54 -1.91
C ASN A 190 6.23 2.96 -1.06
N MET A 191 6.16 2.82 0.28
CA MET A 191 7.29 3.05 1.18
C MET A 191 8.43 2.05 0.94
N TRP A 192 8.11 0.77 0.75
CA TRP A 192 9.08 -0.29 0.48
C TRP A 192 9.84 -0.07 -0.83
N GLU A 193 9.15 0.27 -1.94
CA GLU A 193 9.78 0.59 -3.22
C GLU A 193 10.74 1.78 -3.11
N SER A 194 10.32 2.83 -2.38
CA SER A 194 11.16 3.99 -2.05
C SER A 194 12.44 3.55 -1.30
N LEU A 195 12.32 2.74 -0.24
CA LEU A 195 13.46 2.28 0.55
C LEU A 195 14.43 1.43 -0.28
N VAL A 196 13.92 0.49 -1.07
CA VAL A 196 14.75 -0.35 -1.95
C VAL A 196 15.53 0.51 -2.94
N CYS A 197 14.91 1.55 -3.52
CA CYS A 197 15.55 2.48 -4.43
C CYS A 197 16.62 3.33 -3.75
N ALA A 198 16.34 3.86 -2.57
CA ALA A 198 17.27 4.66 -1.78
C ALA A 198 18.51 3.85 -1.36
N LEU A 199 18.31 2.64 -0.83
CA LEU A 199 19.41 1.75 -0.44
C LEU A 199 20.22 1.29 -1.65
N ARG A 200 19.58 0.96 -2.77
CA ARG A 200 20.28 0.61 -4.01
C ARG A 200 21.12 1.77 -4.53
N ASN A 201 20.62 2.99 -4.44
CA ASN A 201 21.35 4.17 -4.91
C ASN A 201 22.64 4.43 -4.11
N SER A 202 22.68 4.00 -2.86
CA SER A 202 23.85 4.13 -1.98
C SER A 202 24.97 3.11 -2.26
N LEU A 203 24.72 2.13 -3.13
CA LEU A 203 25.75 1.14 -3.53
C LEU A 203 26.57 1.64 -4.70
N ILE A 204 27.87 1.32 -4.71
CA ILE A 204 28.77 1.53 -5.86
C ILE A 204 28.30 0.62 -7.00
N ASP A 205 28.28 -0.69 -6.77
CA ASP A 205 27.77 -1.67 -7.75
C ASP A 205 26.28 -1.97 -7.49
N LYS A 206 25.42 -1.39 -8.32
CA LYS A 206 23.97 -1.54 -8.24
C LYS A 206 23.46 -2.91 -8.65
N ASN A 207 24.29 -3.77 -9.25
CA ASN A 207 23.97 -5.16 -9.60
C ASN A 207 24.06 -6.10 -8.38
N ARG A 208 24.52 -5.60 -7.24
CA ARG A 208 24.56 -6.35 -5.98
C ARG A 208 23.21 -6.40 -5.27
N VAL A 209 22.15 -5.80 -5.88
CA VAL A 209 20.75 -5.87 -5.42
C VAL A 209 19.91 -6.63 -6.44
N ASN A 210 19.25 -7.69 -6.00
CA ASN A 210 18.43 -8.52 -6.87
C ASN A 210 17.09 -8.85 -6.23
N GLU A 211 16.04 -8.83 -7.05
CA GLU A 211 14.75 -9.42 -6.70
C GLU A 211 14.91 -10.95 -6.70
N VAL A 212 14.49 -11.61 -5.62
CA VAL A 212 14.72 -13.05 -5.39
C VAL A 212 13.43 -13.85 -5.19
N SER A 213 12.26 -13.22 -5.20
CA SER A 213 10.97 -13.93 -5.13
C SER A 213 10.52 -14.50 -6.48
N GLY A 214 11.25 -14.18 -7.57
CA GLY A 214 10.98 -14.67 -8.92
C GLY A 214 9.92 -13.87 -9.69
N HIS A 215 9.53 -12.70 -9.19
CA HIS A 215 8.47 -11.89 -9.79
C HIS A 215 9.02 -10.67 -10.53
N ARG A 216 8.56 -10.48 -11.78
CA ARG A 216 8.96 -9.35 -12.63
C ARG A 216 8.03 -8.13 -12.54
N GLN A 217 6.82 -8.30 -11.99
CA GLN A 217 5.80 -7.25 -11.91
C GLN A 217 5.29 -7.12 -10.47
N PHE A 218 5.26 -5.88 -9.95
CA PHE A 218 4.93 -5.60 -8.55
C PHE A 218 3.43 -5.56 -8.21
N ARG A 219 2.53 -5.76 -9.18
CA ARG A 219 1.07 -5.67 -8.95
C ARG A 219 0.37 -6.99 -8.68
N SER A 220 0.89 -8.09 -9.19
CA SER A 220 0.12 -9.34 -9.31
C SER A 220 0.34 -10.31 -8.17
N GLN A 221 1.45 -10.20 -7.44
CA GLN A 221 1.84 -11.18 -6.43
C GLN A 221 1.78 -10.60 -5.02
N GLY A 222 1.61 -11.48 -4.03
CA GLY A 222 1.50 -11.09 -2.63
C GLY A 222 2.82 -10.96 -1.88
N PHE A 223 3.96 -11.31 -2.50
CA PHE A 223 5.27 -11.35 -1.86
C PHE A 223 6.38 -10.93 -2.82
N TYR A 224 7.28 -10.05 -2.34
CA TYR A 224 8.50 -9.62 -3.04
C TYR A 224 9.65 -9.55 -2.07
N SER A 225 10.87 -9.83 -2.54
CA SER A 225 12.09 -9.79 -1.72
C SER A 225 13.27 -9.26 -2.52
N PHE A 226 13.91 -8.20 -2.02
CA PHE A 226 15.17 -7.69 -2.55
C PHE A 226 16.33 -8.05 -1.64
N LYS A 227 17.33 -8.75 -2.19
CA LYS A 227 18.53 -9.16 -1.47
C LYS A 227 19.70 -8.24 -1.78
N PHE A 228 20.29 -7.68 -0.73
CA PHE A 228 21.51 -6.86 -0.78
C PHE A 228 22.70 -7.77 -0.43
N LYS A 229 23.39 -8.27 -1.46
CA LYS A 229 24.37 -9.36 -1.33
C LYS A 229 25.53 -9.03 -0.39
N ASP A 230 26.07 -7.80 -0.48
CA ASP A 230 27.26 -7.39 0.29
C ASP A 230 26.97 -7.23 1.78
N PHE A 231 25.71 -7.00 2.12
CA PHE A 231 25.25 -6.87 3.51
C PHE A 231 24.52 -8.11 4.03
N LYS A 232 24.33 -9.13 3.18
CA LYS A 232 23.59 -10.36 3.52
C LYS A 232 22.20 -10.06 4.15
N CYS A 233 21.57 -8.96 3.74
CA CYS A 233 20.24 -8.57 4.24
C CYS A 233 19.18 -8.63 3.14
N SER A 234 17.92 -8.71 3.54
CA SER A 234 16.79 -8.61 2.62
C SER A 234 15.78 -7.56 3.07
N ILE A 235 15.12 -6.94 2.06
CA ILE A 235 14.05 -5.97 2.24
C ILE A 235 12.84 -6.51 1.50
N ASP A 236 11.86 -6.99 2.26
CA ASP A 236 10.73 -7.75 1.74
C ASP A 236 9.43 -6.95 1.82
N PHE A 237 8.48 -7.23 0.92
CA PHE A 237 7.10 -6.75 1.00
C PHE A 237 6.13 -7.93 0.92
N ILE A 238 5.13 -7.90 1.80
CA ILE A 238 4.05 -8.88 1.86
C ILE A 238 2.72 -8.15 1.85
N LYS A 239 1.90 -8.45 0.85
CA LYS A 239 0.56 -7.89 0.73
C LYS A 239 -0.38 -8.51 1.76
N SER A 240 -0.89 -7.70 2.66
CA SER A 240 -1.87 -8.05 3.67
C SER A 240 -2.70 -6.80 4.04
N PRO A 241 -3.64 -6.36 3.19
CA PRO A 241 -4.26 -5.04 3.31
C PRO A 241 -5.14 -4.90 4.55
N PHE A 242 -5.67 -5.98 5.09
CA PHE A 242 -6.50 -6.01 6.29
C PHE A 242 -5.76 -6.53 7.54
N LEU A 243 -4.56 -7.09 7.38
CA LEU A 243 -3.78 -7.85 8.38
C LEU A 243 -4.47 -9.16 8.82
N VAL A 244 -5.77 -9.29 8.62
CA VAL A 244 -6.58 -10.48 8.87
C VAL A 244 -6.96 -11.17 7.58
N GLN A 245 -7.47 -12.41 7.68
CA GLN A 245 -7.63 -13.31 6.56
C GLN A 245 -8.87 -13.01 5.72
N GLU A 246 -8.70 -12.74 4.43
CA GLU A 246 -9.78 -12.83 3.44
C GLU A 246 -10.05 -14.31 3.15
N TRP A 247 -11.30 -14.72 3.33
CA TRP A 247 -11.74 -16.10 3.19
C TRP A 247 -12.73 -16.25 2.03
N ARG A 248 -12.40 -17.08 1.07
CA ARG A 248 -13.23 -17.37 -0.09
C ARG A 248 -13.71 -18.81 -0.05
N PHE A 249 -15.01 -19.01 -0.18
CA PHE A 249 -15.62 -20.32 -0.13
C PHE A 249 -16.82 -20.42 -1.09
N LEU A 250 -17.31 -21.63 -1.33
CA LEU A 250 -18.58 -21.86 -2.01
C LEU A 250 -19.67 -22.01 -0.95
N ASP A 251 -20.78 -21.30 -1.10
CA ASP A 251 -21.94 -21.51 -0.25
C ASP A 251 -22.70 -22.81 -0.62
N LYS A 252 -23.76 -23.14 0.14
CA LYS A 252 -24.55 -24.35 -0.10
C LYS A 252 -25.19 -24.41 -1.49
N ALA A 253 -25.37 -23.29 -2.15
CA ALA A 253 -25.89 -23.18 -3.51
C ALA A 253 -24.79 -23.20 -4.58
N GLY A 254 -23.51 -23.38 -4.21
CA GLY A 254 -22.36 -23.36 -5.10
C GLY A 254 -21.92 -21.96 -5.54
N ALA A 255 -22.49 -20.89 -4.97
CA ALA A 255 -22.08 -19.53 -5.27
C ALA A 255 -20.80 -19.17 -4.51
N ARG A 256 -19.88 -18.45 -5.20
CA ARG A 256 -18.66 -17.94 -4.57
C ARG A 256 -19.00 -16.83 -3.59
N ARG A 257 -18.57 -17.01 -2.36
CA ARG A 257 -18.67 -16.02 -1.28
C ARG A 257 -17.29 -15.64 -0.80
N GLU A 258 -17.20 -14.44 -0.26
CA GLU A 258 -16.00 -13.90 0.35
C GLU A 258 -16.37 -13.23 1.68
N THR A 259 -15.62 -13.55 2.73
CA THR A 259 -15.73 -12.91 4.04
C THR A 259 -14.35 -12.49 4.53
N LEU A 260 -14.31 -11.51 5.42
CA LEU A 260 -13.12 -11.10 6.13
C LEU A 260 -13.17 -11.69 7.55
N ARG A 261 -12.24 -12.61 7.83
CA ARG A 261 -12.11 -13.30 9.13
C ARG A 261 -11.43 -12.38 10.13
N LEU A 262 -12.20 -11.67 10.94
CA LEU A 262 -11.70 -10.71 11.92
C LEU A 262 -10.89 -11.37 13.05
N ASP A 263 -11.09 -12.64 13.28
CA ASP A 263 -10.49 -13.49 14.30
C ASP A 263 -9.26 -14.28 13.85
N THR A 264 -8.85 -14.12 12.60
CA THR A 264 -7.78 -14.94 12.01
C THR A 264 -6.75 -14.06 11.31
N ILE A 265 -5.48 -14.15 11.73
CA ILE A 265 -4.37 -13.44 11.06
C ILE A 265 -4.23 -13.92 9.61
N HIS A 266 -3.81 -13.03 8.73
CA HIS A 266 -3.58 -13.34 7.31
C HIS A 266 -2.57 -14.47 7.16
N GLY A 267 -2.87 -15.46 6.30
CA GLY A 267 -2.08 -16.69 6.12
C GLY A 267 -0.65 -16.50 5.64
N SER A 268 -0.23 -15.27 5.31
CA SER A 268 1.17 -14.96 4.97
C SER A 268 2.11 -14.86 6.18
N LEU A 269 1.60 -15.00 7.40
CA LEU A 269 2.40 -14.84 8.64
C LEU A 269 3.66 -15.74 8.68
N THR A 270 3.60 -16.94 8.11
CA THR A 270 4.74 -17.87 8.01
C THR A 270 5.91 -17.30 7.22
N LYS A 271 5.66 -16.26 6.41
CA LYS A 271 6.67 -15.58 5.60
C LYS A 271 7.41 -14.46 6.33
N TYR A 272 6.97 -14.05 7.52
CA TYR A 272 7.58 -12.88 8.20
C TYR A 272 7.71 -13.02 9.73
N HIS A 273 7.16 -14.07 10.37
CA HIS A 273 7.22 -14.22 11.83
C HIS A 273 8.65 -14.30 12.39
N ASP A 274 9.62 -14.64 11.57
CA ASP A 274 11.05 -14.75 11.90
C ASP A 274 11.90 -13.54 11.46
N ALA A 275 11.27 -12.48 10.96
CA ALA A 275 11.98 -11.27 10.55
C ALA A 275 12.59 -10.51 11.75
N ASP A 276 13.65 -9.75 11.50
CA ASP A 276 14.30 -8.94 12.54
C ASP A 276 13.60 -7.59 12.74
N ILE A 277 13.00 -7.05 11.64
CA ILE A 277 12.22 -5.81 11.65
C ILE A 277 10.97 -6.02 10.83
N ILE A 278 9.81 -5.72 11.41
CA ILE A 278 8.51 -5.80 10.71
C ILE A 278 7.83 -4.44 10.76
N ILE A 279 7.38 -3.96 9.61
CA ILE A 279 6.66 -2.70 9.47
C ILE A 279 5.26 -3.00 8.97
N PHE A 280 4.28 -2.93 9.86
CA PHE A 280 2.88 -3.12 9.53
C PHE A 280 2.21 -1.82 9.08
N ASN A 281 1.17 -1.93 8.27
CA ASN A 281 0.17 -0.91 8.07
C ASN A 281 -1.16 -1.53 7.65
N THR A 282 -2.24 -0.82 7.96
CA THR A 282 -3.58 -1.04 7.41
C THR A 282 -4.38 0.25 7.54
N GLY A 283 -5.52 0.35 6.84
CA GLY A 283 -6.40 1.52 6.92
C GLY A 283 -7.13 1.80 5.60
N HIS A 284 -6.41 1.98 4.49
CA HIS A 284 -6.97 2.40 3.20
C HIS A 284 -7.99 1.43 2.56
N TRP A 285 -8.04 0.20 3.04
CA TRP A 285 -9.01 -0.81 2.58
C TRP A 285 -10.24 -0.89 3.48
N TRP A 286 -10.24 -0.24 4.64
CA TRP A 286 -11.34 -0.22 5.59
C TRP A 286 -12.36 0.87 5.23
N THR A 287 -13.00 0.71 4.07
CA THR A 287 -14.03 1.60 3.55
C THR A 287 -15.28 0.79 3.23
N HIS A 288 -16.46 1.41 3.30
CA HIS A 288 -17.74 0.74 2.96
C HIS A 288 -17.71 0.07 1.58
N GLN A 289 -17.06 0.71 0.59
CA GLN A 289 -17.00 0.18 -0.77
C GLN A 289 -16.14 -1.09 -0.87
N LYS A 290 -15.00 -1.13 -0.17
CA LYS A 290 -14.07 -2.26 -0.20
C LYS A 290 -14.45 -3.39 0.76
N THR A 291 -15.31 -3.11 1.74
CA THR A 291 -15.83 -4.07 2.72
C THR A 291 -17.27 -4.49 2.42
N GLN A 292 -17.65 -4.52 1.14
CA GLN A 292 -18.95 -4.96 0.62
C GLN A 292 -20.14 -4.27 1.33
N LYS A 293 -20.00 -2.99 1.64
CA LYS A 293 -21.00 -2.18 2.34
C LYS A 293 -21.43 -2.77 3.68
N VAL A 294 -20.50 -3.44 4.37
CA VAL A 294 -20.64 -4.05 5.71
C VAL A 294 -21.67 -5.18 5.84
N ASN A 295 -22.29 -5.61 4.73
CA ASN A 295 -23.32 -6.65 4.76
C ASN A 295 -22.73 -8.02 4.46
N ASN A 296 -22.93 -8.99 5.37
CA ASN A 296 -22.50 -10.40 5.21
C ASN A 296 -21.03 -10.58 4.79
N TYR A 297 -20.15 -9.64 5.19
CA TYR A 297 -18.75 -9.64 4.82
C TYR A 297 -17.82 -9.97 5.98
N PHE A 298 -18.12 -9.50 7.18
CA PHE A 298 -17.31 -9.73 8.36
C PHE A 298 -17.69 -11.03 9.06
N GLN A 299 -16.68 -11.79 9.51
CA GLN A 299 -16.85 -13.10 10.14
C GLN A 299 -15.94 -13.30 11.34
N GLU A 300 -16.46 -13.88 12.43
CA GLU A 300 -15.70 -14.43 13.57
C GLU A 300 -16.18 -15.87 13.82
N GLY A 301 -15.25 -16.83 13.91
CA GLY A 301 -15.61 -18.24 14.01
C GLY A 301 -16.54 -18.68 12.87
N ASN A 302 -17.68 -19.27 13.24
CA ASN A 302 -18.73 -19.65 12.28
C ASN A 302 -19.81 -18.57 12.09
N HIS A 303 -19.69 -17.43 12.80
CA HIS A 303 -20.67 -16.35 12.74
C HIS A 303 -20.29 -15.35 11.64
N VAL A 304 -21.14 -15.21 10.63
CA VAL A 304 -21.07 -14.14 9.63
C VAL A 304 -22.04 -13.05 10.07
N TYR A 305 -21.55 -11.84 10.26
CA TYR A 305 -22.36 -10.69 10.65
C TYR A 305 -23.23 -10.26 9.48
N ASN A 306 -24.54 -10.23 9.68
CA ASN A 306 -25.48 -9.66 8.69
C ASN A 306 -25.10 -8.19 8.39
N ARG A 307 -24.74 -7.46 9.45
CA ARG A 307 -24.19 -6.11 9.36
C ARG A 307 -23.25 -5.88 10.55
N LEU A 308 -22.08 -5.31 10.28
CA LEU A 308 -21.14 -4.83 11.30
C LEU A 308 -20.52 -3.54 10.77
N GLU A 309 -20.45 -2.51 11.58
CA GLU A 309 -19.84 -1.25 11.17
C GLU A 309 -18.33 -1.39 10.95
N VAL A 310 -17.80 -0.63 9.99
CA VAL A 310 -16.38 -0.73 9.60
C VAL A 310 -15.45 -0.43 10.78
N ALA A 311 -15.84 0.49 11.67
CA ALA A 311 -15.04 0.85 12.84
C ALA A 311 -14.95 -0.30 13.86
N ASP A 312 -16.03 -1.02 14.09
CA ASP A 312 -16.05 -2.18 14.97
C ASP A 312 -15.25 -3.33 14.38
N ALA A 313 -15.42 -3.59 13.08
CA ALA A 313 -14.67 -4.60 12.37
C ALA A 313 -13.15 -4.30 12.37
N TYR A 314 -12.77 -3.04 12.16
CA TYR A 314 -11.38 -2.59 12.22
C TYR A 314 -10.77 -2.80 13.61
N THR A 315 -11.51 -2.44 14.65
CA THR A 315 -11.09 -2.64 16.04
C THR A 315 -10.85 -4.12 16.36
N LYS A 316 -11.77 -5.00 15.94
CA LYS A 316 -11.64 -6.46 16.10
C LYS A 316 -10.41 -7.00 15.36
N ALA A 317 -10.22 -6.60 14.12
CA ALA A 317 -9.06 -7.01 13.31
C ALA A 317 -7.73 -6.55 13.92
N LEU A 318 -7.65 -5.30 14.43
CA LEU A 318 -6.46 -4.82 15.12
C LEU A 318 -6.20 -5.56 16.44
N LYS A 319 -7.22 -5.91 17.20
CA LYS A 319 -7.07 -6.73 18.42
C LYS A 319 -6.55 -8.14 18.08
N THR A 320 -7.00 -8.73 16.98
CA THR A 320 -6.48 -10.00 16.49
C THR A 320 -5.01 -9.89 16.08
N TRP A 321 -4.63 -8.79 15.38
CA TRP A 321 -3.25 -8.50 15.05
C TRP A 321 -2.38 -8.31 16.31
N ALA A 322 -2.84 -7.52 17.27
CA ALA A 322 -2.13 -7.23 18.50
C ALA A 322 -1.90 -8.50 19.33
N ASN A 323 -2.93 -9.32 19.51
CA ASN A 323 -2.82 -10.60 20.21
C ASN A 323 -1.83 -11.55 19.51
N TRP A 324 -1.84 -11.61 18.20
CA TRP A 324 -0.86 -12.40 17.46
C TRP A 324 0.58 -11.88 17.69
N VAL A 325 0.80 -10.55 17.62
CA VAL A 325 2.11 -9.96 17.90
C VAL A 325 2.57 -10.30 19.31
N ASP A 326 1.70 -10.14 20.31
CA ASP A 326 2.02 -10.38 21.71
C ASP A 326 2.29 -11.85 22.05
N THR A 327 1.70 -12.77 21.29
CA THR A 327 1.84 -14.22 21.56
C THR A 327 2.92 -14.89 20.70
N THR A 328 3.27 -14.30 19.56
CA THR A 328 4.13 -14.98 18.58
C THR A 328 5.48 -14.29 18.39
N ILE A 329 5.54 -12.96 18.52
CA ILE A 329 6.76 -12.21 18.23
C ILE A 329 7.66 -12.16 19.47
N ASN A 330 8.92 -12.61 19.29
CA ASN A 330 9.94 -12.42 20.29
C ASN A 330 10.50 -10.99 20.25
N SER A 331 10.05 -10.12 21.13
CA SER A 331 10.44 -8.70 21.19
C SER A 331 11.93 -8.44 21.51
N THR A 332 12.66 -9.45 22.02
CA THR A 332 14.11 -9.34 22.22
C THR A 332 14.91 -9.47 20.93
N ARG A 333 14.30 -10.08 19.90
CA ARG A 333 14.89 -10.29 18.57
C ARG A 333 14.27 -9.38 17.50
N THR A 334 12.94 -9.32 17.47
CA THR A 334 12.17 -8.66 16.40
C THR A 334 11.64 -7.32 16.86
N ARG A 335 11.92 -6.28 16.08
CA ARG A 335 11.33 -4.94 16.28
C ARG A 335 10.08 -4.81 15.45
N VAL A 336 9.01 -4.39 16.10
CA VAL A 336 7.70 -4.17 15.45
C VAL A 336 7.46 -2.67 15.28
N PHE A 337 7.14 -2.29 14.07
CA PHE A 337 6.70 -0.95 13.71
C PHE A 337 5.29 -0.99 13.14
N PHE A 338 4.55 0.08 13.35
CA PHE A 338 3.29 0.31 12.66
C PHE A 338 3.34 1.68 12.00
N ARG A 339 3.23 1.73 10.67
CA ARG A 339 3.17 2.98 9.92
C ARG A 339 1.74 3.50 9.87
N GLY A 340 1.53 4.73 10.32
CA GLY A 340 0.25 5.42 10.41
C GLY A 340 -0.43 5.66 9.05
N TYR A 341 -1.58 6.29 9.08
CA TYR A 341 -2.38 6.58 7.89
C TYR A 341 -1.68 7.60 6.99
N SER A 342 -1.73 7.37 5.70
CA SER A 342 -1.27 8.32 4.67
C SER A 342 -2.48 9.02 4.07
N ALA A 343 -2.49 10.35 4.09
CA ALA A 343 -3.62 11.13 3.58
C ALA A 343 -3.87 10.90 2.08
N SER A 344 -5.13 11.05 1.67
CA SER A 344 -5.57 11.04 0.27
C SER A 344 -6.25 12.37 -0.04
N HIS A 345 -5.98 12.96 -1.22
CA HIS A 345 -6.39 14.33 -1.56
C HIS A 345 -7.24 14.36 -2.83
N PHE A 346 -8.40 13.73 -2.79
CA PHE A 346 -9.37 13.78 -3.89
C PHE A 346 -10.22 15.03 -3.83
N LYS A 347 -10.44 15.69 -4.96
CA LYS A 347 -11.37 16.81 -5.14
C LYS A 347 -12.48 16.43 -6.14
N GLY A 348 -13.68 16.93 -5.93
CA GLY A 348 -14.81 16.70 -6.83
C GLY A 348 -15.35 15.29 -6.86
N GLY A 349 -15.05 14.49 -5.84
CA GLY A 349 -15.47 13.10 -5.70
C GLY A 349 -14.43 12.27 -4.94
N GLN A 350 -14.70 10.97 -4.82
CA GLN A 350 -13.80 9.99 -4.22
C GLN A 350 -13.06 9.19 -5.30
N TRP A 351 -12.21 8.26 -4.90
CA TRP A 351 -11.43 7.39 -5.79
C TRP A 351 -12.29 6.65 -6.83
N ASN A 352 -13.56 6.37 -6.53
CA ASN A 352 -14.52 5.63 -7.36
C ASN A 352 -15.67 6.49 -7.91
N SER A 353 -15.65 7.81 -7.70
CA SER A 353 -16.71 8.74 -8.11
C SER A 353 -16.17 9.98 -8.84
N GLY A 354 -15.05 9.85 -9.55
CA GLY A 354 -14.49 10.90 -10.40
C GLY A 354 -13.61 11.92 -9.70
N GLY A 355 -13.20 11.65 -8.44
CA GLY A 355 -12.27 12.51 -7.73
C GLY A 355 -10.93 12.65 -8.44
N ASN A 356 -10.32 13.83 -8.36
CA ASN A 356 -9.09 14.19 -9.06
C ASN A 356 -8.15 15.02 -8.17
N CYS A 357 -6.88 15.15 -8.59
CA CYS A 357 -5.85 15.97 -7.95
C CYS A 357 -4.79 16.49 -8.93
N ASP A 358 -5.07 16.49 -10.22
CA ASP A 358 -4.11 16.91 -11.27
C ASP A 358 -3.82 18.41 -11.28
N GLY A 359 -4.63 19.22 -10.62
CA GLY A 359 -4.39 20.65 -10.42
C GLY A 359 -3.54 20.99 -9.18
N GLU A 360 -3.18 20.00 -8.35
CA GLU A 360 -2.43 20.25 -7.13
C GLU A 360 -0.92 20.30 -7.41
N THR A 361 -0.34 21.51 -7.26
CA THR A 361 1.08 21.77 -7.55
C THR A 361 1.86 22.30 -6.36
N LYS A 362 1.18 22.64 -5.25
CA LYS A 362 1.79 23.18 -4.03
C LYS A 362 1.24 22.45 -2.80
N PRO A 363 2.07 22.28 -1.75
CA PRO A 363 1.59 21.71 -0.48
C PRO A 363 0.55 22.61 0.18
N ILE A 364 -0.17 22.07 1.14
CA ILE A 364 -0.91 22.86 2.12
C ILE A 364 0.12 23.58 3.00
N ILE A 365 -0.07 24.87 3.23
CA ILE A 365 0.86 25.67 4.03
C ILE A 365 0.30 25.89 5.45
N ASN A 366 -1.03 26.05 5.55
CA ASN A 366 -1.68 26.35 6.81
C ASN A 366 -2.21 25.06 7.45
N GLU A 367 -1.76 24.78 8.67
CA GLU A 367 -2.19 23.60 9.46
C GLU A 367 -3.70 23.55 9.67
N THR A 368 -4.39 24.69 9.74
CA THR A 368 -5.85 24.75 9.87
C THR A 368 -6.61 24.21 8.67
N GLN A 369 -5.93 23.98 7.54
CA GLN A 369 -6.50 23.39 6.32
C GLN A 369 -6.27 21.87 6.25
N LEU A 370 -5.55 21.30 7.21
CA LEU A 370 -5.39 19.86 7.29
C LEU A 370 -6.71 19.19 7.67
N GLY A 371 -6.87 17.96 7.22
CA GLY A 371 -8.01 17.13 7.60
C GLY A 371 -7.99 16.73 9.07
N PRO A 372 -9.12 16.28 9.61
CA PRO A 372 -9.18 15.78 10.98
C PRO A 372 -8.34 14.51 11.11
N TYR A 373 -7.73 14.35 12.28
CA TYR A 373 -6.97 13.13 12.58
C TYR A 373 -7.85 11.88 12.42
N PRO A 374 -7.47 10.88 11.60
CA PRO A 374 -8.33 9.78 11.24
C PRO A 374 -8.77 8.95 12.45
N TRP A 375 -10.05 8.59 12.52
CA TRP A 375 -10.59 7.73 13.58
C TRP A 375 -9.86 6.38 13.68
N MET A 376 -9.43 5.84 12.54
CA MET A 376 -8.65 4.60 12.47
C MET A 376 -7.34 4.67 13.26
N MET A 377 -6.70 5.84 13.28
CA MET A 377 -5.45 6.01 14.02
C MET A 377 -5.69 6.12 15.52
N ARG A 378 -6.78 6.75 15.95
CA ARG A 378 -7.19 6.72 17.37
C ARG A 378 -7.46 5.29 17.87
N VAL A 379 -8.13 4.47 17.07
CA VAL A 379 -8.33 3.04 17.38
C VAL A 379 -7.00 2.30 17.43
N LEU A 380 -6.11 2.54 16.48
CA LEU A 380 -4.77 1.93 16.46
C LEU A 380 -3.97 2.28 17.73
N GLU A 381 -3.92 3.56 18.10
CA GLU A 381 -3.22 4.05 19.29
C GLU A 381 -3.76 3.41 20.57
N SER A 382 -5.10 3.29 20.68
CA SER A 382 -5.73 2.58 21.80
C SER A 382 -5.29 1.11 21.85
N VAL A 383 -5.28 0.41 20.71
CA VAL A 383 -4.86 -1.00 20.67
C VAL A 383 -3.37 -1.15 21.00
N ILE A 384 -2.50 -0.30 20.45
CA ILE A 384 -1.06 -0.34 20.73
C ILE A 384 -0.78 -0.08 22.21
N SER A 385 -1.54 0.81 22.86
CA SER A 385 -1.35 1.14 24.28
C SER A 385 -1.68 -0.03 25.23
N GLU A 386 -2.49 -1.00 24.76
CA GLU A 386 -2.85 -2.21 25.51
C GLU A 386 -1.88 -3.39 25.27
N MET A 387 -0.97 -3.30 24.25
CA MET A 387 -0.07 -4.39 23.89
C MET A 387 1.07 -4.59 24.89
N LYS A 388 1.50 -5.85 25.01
CA LYS A 388 2.68 -6.24 25.81
C LYS A 388 3.98 -6.07 25.03
N THR A 389 3.94 -6.35 23.72
CA THR A 389 5.06 -6.19 22.82
C THR A 389 5.22 -4.72 22.44
N PRO A 390 6.39 -4.11 22.65
CA PRO A 390 6.62 -2.73 22.23
C PRO A 390 6.46 -2.55 20.72
N VAL A 391 5.59 -1.64 20.32
CA VAL A 391 5.37 -1.27 18.92
C VAL A 391 5.78 0.18 18.72
N VAL A 392 6.65 0.42 17.75
CA VAL A 392 7.04 1.78 17.35
C VAL A 392 6.01 2.31 16.36
N TYR A 393 5.26 3.32 16.75
CA TYR A 393 4.28 3.95 15.89
C TYR A 393 4.93 5.06 15.06
N LEU A 394 5.00 4.85 13.73
CA LEU A 394 5.47 5.86 12.78
C LEU A 394 4.26 6.72 12.37
N ASN A 395 3.97 7.76 13.14
CA ASN A 395 2.82 8.64 12.92
C ASN A 395 3.07 9.64 11.77
N ILE A 396 2.98 9.14 10.55
CA ILE A 396 3.21 9.95 9.34
C ILE A 396 1.98 10.74 8.89
N THR A 397 0.89 10.70 9.64
CA THR A 397 -0.41 11.23 9.18
C THR A 397 -0.36 12.72 8.92
N LYS A 398 0.06 13.54 9.90
CA LYS A 398 0.16 15.00 9.77
C LYS A 398 1.09 15.38 8.62
N MET A 399 2.29 14.81 8.57
CA MET A 399 3.27 15.15 7.54
C MET A 399 2.79 14.83 6.12
N THR A 400 1.97 13.80 5.95
CA THR A 400 1.43 13.45 4.62
C THR A 400 0.26 14.30 4.21
N ASP A 401 -0.53 14.79 5.15
CA ASP A 401 -1.71 15.60 4.88
C ASP A 401 -1.37 16.98 4.27
N TYR A 402 -0.20 17.52 4.55
CA TYR A 402 0.30 18.71 3.86
C TYR A 402 0.57 18.52 2.36
N ARG A 403 0.81 17.29 1.88
CA ARG A 403 1.55 17.01 0.65
C ARG A 403 0.65 16.62 -0.54
N LYS A 404 -0.49 17.31 -0.71
CA LYS A 404 -1.47 17.03 -1.79
C LYS A 404 -0.87 17.01 -3.21
N GLU A 405 0.24 17.72 -3.43
CA GLU A 405 0.95 17.82 -4.71
C GLU A 405 1.85 16.60 -5.01
N GLY A 406 2.10 15.75 -4.02
CA GLY A 406 3.00 14.60 -4.14
C GLY A 406 2.39 13.37 -4.82
N HIS A 407 1.08 13.38 -5.10
CA HIS A 407 0.38 12.23 -5.68
C HIS A 407 0.69 12.00 -7.17
N PRO A 408 0.58 10.74 -7.62
CA PRO A 408 0.71 10.42 -9.05
C PRO A 408 -0.32 11.09 -9.94
N SER A 409 -1.56 11.26 -9.48
CA SER A 409 -2.63 11.88 -10.25
C SER A 409 -2.76 11.24 -11.64
N ILE A 410 -2.73 12.02 -12.72
CA ILE A 410 -2.69 11.55 -14.11
C ILE A 410 -1.36 10.87 -14.49
N PHE A 411 -0.27 11.14 -13.75
CA PHE A 411 1.05 10.55 -14.00
C PHE A 411 1.19 9.11 -13.49
N ARG A 412 0.10 8.51 -12.99
CA ARG A 412 0.03 7.07 -12.74
C ARG A 412 0.17 6.24 -14.04
N GLU A 413 -0.09 6.85 -15.18
CA GLU A 413 0.01 6.24 -16.50
C GLU A 413 0.84 7.11 -17.47
N ALA A 414 1.53 6.44 -18.40
CA ALA A 414 2.27 7.11 -19.47
C ALA A 414 1.34 7.99 -20.31
N LYS A 415 1.85 9.11 -20.84
CA LYS A 415 1.07 10.09 -21.64
C LYS A 415 0.24 9.45 -22.76
N SER A 416 0.80 8.45 -23.46
CA SER A 416 0.13 7.74 -24.54
C SER A 416 -1.08 6.89 -24.11
N LYS A 417 -1.21 6.59 -22.84
CA LYS A 417 -2.31 5.79 -22.26
C LYS A 417 -3.36 6.63 -21.55
N ARG A 418 -3.15 7.94 -21.41
CA ARG A 418 -4.09 8.82 -20.71
C ARG A 418 -5.30 9.10 -21.59
N ARG A 419 -6.48 9.05 -20.98
CA ARG A 419 -7.77 9.34 -21.63
C ARG A 419 -8.57 10.33 -20.79
N PRO A 420 -9.42 11.18 -21.38
CA PRO A 420 -10.36 11.99 -20.63
C PRO A 420 -11.20 11.14 -19.67
N GLY A 421 -11.43 11.62 -18.45
CA GLY A 421 -12.20 10.88 -17.43
C GLY A 421 -11.50 9.66 -16.82
N MET A 422 -10.21 9.46 -17.13
CA MET A 422 -9.43 8.36 -16.51
C MET A 422 -9.30 8.58 -15.00
N PHE A 423 -9.41 7.49 -14.25
CA PHE A 423 -9.15 7.46 -12.81
C PHE A 423 -7.77 8.06 -12.48
N GLN A 424 -7.75 8.99 -11.55
CA GLN A 424 -6.54 9.60 -10.99
C GLN A 424 -6.14 8.92 -9.69
N ASP A 425 -4.85 8.82 -9.42
CA ASP A 425 -4.34 8.28 -8.17
C ASP A 425 -3.94 9.40 -7.22
N CYS A 426 -4.83 9.71 -6.28
CA CYS A 426 -4.65 10.74 -5.26
C CYS A 426 -4.46 10.13 -3.85
N SER A 427 -4.03 8.86 -3.77
CA SER A 427 -3.78 8.13 -2.52
C SER A 427 -2.35 7.67 -2.39
N HIS A 428 -1.72 7.22 -3.47
CA HIS A 428 -0.31 6.84 -3.49
C HIS A 428 0.58 8.05 -3.77
N TRP A 429 1.89 7.83 -3.79
CA TRP A 429 2.89 8.88 -3.94
C TRP A 429 3.82 8.61 -5.11
N CYS A 430 4.20 9.67 -5.80
CA CYS A 430 5.28 9.62 -6.78
C CYS A 430 6.59 9.19 -6.11
N LEU A 431 7.42 8.43 -6.82
CA LEU A 431 8.75 8.02 -6.36
C LEU A 431 9.84 8.53 -7.33
N PRO A 432 10.89 9.22 -6.82
CA PRO A 432 11.06 9.69 -5.45
C PRO A 432 9.99 10.68 -5.01
N GLY A 433 9.76 10.81 -3.68
CA GLY A 433 8.75 11.70 -3.13
C GLY A 433 8.50 11.49 -1.63
N VAL A 434 7.26 11.71 -1.20
CA VAL A 434 6.86 11.70 0.22
C VAL A 434 7.27 10.42 0.97
N PRO A 435 7.21 9.19 0.40
CA PRO A 435 7.68 8.00 1.08
C PRO A 435 9.18 8.00 1.42
N ASP A 436 10.01 8.80 0.74
CA ASP A 436 11.42 8.94 1.06
C ASP A 436 11.60 9.56 2.45
N SER A 437 10.73 10.52 2.81
CA SER A 437 10.72 11.14 4.15
C SER A 437 10.24 10.17 5.23
N TRP A 438 9.27 9.28 4.93
CA TRP A 438 8.90 8.21 5.87
C TRP A 438 10.07 7.27 6.15
N ASN A 439 10.87 6.95 5.12
CA ASN A 439 12.07 6.14 5.25
C ASN A 439 13.17 6.86 6.02
N GLN A 440 13.24 8.19 5.93
CA GLN A 440 14.15 8.99 6.75
C GLN A 440 13.76 8.94 8.25
N LEU A 441 12.47 9.02 8.56
CA LEU A 441 11.97 8.84 9.94
C LEU A 441 12.22 7.43 10.47
N LEU A 442 11.98 6.39 9.65
CA LEU A 442 12.34 5.01 9.99
C LEU A 442 13.83 4.88 10.28
N TYR A 443 14.68 5.45 9.44
CA TYR A 443 16.14 5.44 9.62
C TYR A 443 16.56 6.14 10.94
N ALA A 444 16.01 7.33 11.22
CA ALA A 444 16.25 8.06 12.46
C ALA A 444 15.87 7.22 13.69
N THR A 445 14.71 6.58 13.66
CA THR A 445 14.22 5.70 14.73
C THR A 445 15.12 4.47 14.94
N LEU A 446 15.60 3.87 13.86
CA LEU A 446 16.53 2.74 13.94
C LEU A 446 17.88 3.14 14.53
N LEU A 447 18.39 4.34 14.23
CA LEU A 447 19.64 4.86 14.79
C LEU A 447 19.54 5.07 16.30
N GLN A 448 18.47 5.72 16.78
CA GLN A 448 18.27 5.95 18.21
C GLN A 448 18.26 4.67 19.03
N SER A 449 17.60 3.66 18.49
CA SER A 449 17.51 2.39 19.18
C SER A 449 18.86 1.66 19.28
N GLN A 450 19.82 1.92 18.38
CA GLN A 450 21.17 1.38 18.52
C GLN A 450 21.96 2.07 19.65
N GLN A 451 21.79 3.38 19.80
CA GLN A 451 22.49 4.15 20.84
C GLN A 451 22.07 3.72 22.26
N LYS A 452 20.78 3.40 22.47
CA LYS A 452 20.28 2.89 23.77
C LYS A 452 20.88 1.53 24.16
N PHE A 453 21.28 0.69 23.21
CA PHE A 453 21.90 -0.62 23.49
C PHE A 453 23.43 -0.53 23.65
N SER A 454 24.08 0.53 23.15
CA SER A 454 25.52 0.73 23.28
C SER A 454 25.92 1.42 24.59
N HIS A 455 24.98 2.04 25.29
CA HIS A 455 25.18 2.67 26.61
C HIS A 455 24.06 2.22 27.57
N PRO A 456 24.12 0.98 28.12
CA PRO A 456 23.25 0.61 29.21
C PRO A 456 23.64 1.49 30.40
N LYS A 457 22.66 2.29 30.92
CA LYS A 457 22.82 3.02 32.19
C LYS A 457 22.90 2.07 33.34
#